data_4e0b4752dfafa1377900c9bdd3c4f6bf
#
_entry.id   4e0b4752dfafa1377900c9bdd3c4f6bf
#
_cell.length_a   1.000
_cell.length_b   1.000
_cell.length_c   1.000
_cell.angle_alpha   90.00
_cell.angle_beta   90.00
_cell.angle_gamma   90.00
#
_symmetry.space_group_name_H-M   'P 1'
#
loop_
_entity.id
_entity.type
_entity.pdbx_description
1 polymer ?
#
loop_
_entity_poly.entity_id
_entity_poly.type
_entity_poly.pdbx_seq_one_letter_code
_entity_poly.pdbx_strand_id
1 'polypeptide(L)'
;MDVTELFRCCRTGDIEKLRYLIDVKDIEVNVRDNWDSTPLYYACLCGHEDMVELLLKNGSRCEAHTFDGERCLYGALTDDIRRILRRYNAINSDFMRRESYDEFLRRSFEQGMFADIYFVVHDETIPAHRAILATRSAYLAEMLQTKWSEKMVFFPRTAEFNPGQFRNMLKYFYTGKLDVPFEEYEAYLYLALQFELWQLTKLIKSRLEKAKTYGASKRGFVRVSMISIDPAMEGKNLKEDFTKLAEVALPEPFRSQQLPEESMFISQLLGDVDYELDDFSSFSDVCFDVQGYEFYCNKVFFCHRSDYFKALFEFSQTAATNQDLEDDCRITIHDVTPAVFAVVVAYLYIDDAEIPCDFDEIYDVICAVEMYLLPGLKRHCTNAMIEILDVSNVLEAVRVSRTFAMPRLESECCRFIAEYMDEVRVNF
;
A
#
# COMPACT_ATOMS: atom_id res chain seq x y z
N MET A 1 -0.26 26.88 3.64
CA MET A 1 0.73 27.43 4.58
C MET A 1 1.75 26.37 5.00
N ASP A 2 1.29 25.23 5.48
CA ASP A 2 2.20 24.17 5.99
C ASP A 2 3.09 23.53 4.91
N VAL A 3 2.59 23.35 3.68
CA VAL A 3 3.39 22.82 2.56
C VAL A 3 4.55 23.76 2.20
N THR A 4 4.32 25.07 2.17
CA THR A 4 5.41 26.05 1.92
C THR A 4 6.47 26.00 3.01
N GLU A 5 6.04 25.80 4.26
CA GLU A 5 6.91 25.65 5.41
C GLU A 5 7.72 24.36 5.33
N LEU A 6 7.13 23.26 4.88
CA LEU A 6 7.83 21.98 4.65
C LEU A 6 8.99 22.15 3.68
N PHE A 7 8.77 22.79 2.54
CA PHE A 7 9.85 23.06 1.58
C PHE A 7 10.91 24.01 2.15
N ARG A 8 10.50 25.01 2.96
CA ARG A 8 11.41 25.93 3.61
C ARG A 8 12.34 25.19 4.58
N CYS A 9 11.78 24.34 5.45
CA CYS A 9 12.56 23.54 6.38
C CYS A 9 13.58 22.66 5.65
N CYS A 10 13.17 21.99 4.57
CA CYS A 10 14.08 21.13 3.78
C CYS A 10 15.23 21.91 3.10
N ARG A 11 15.04 23.19 2.82
CA ARG A 11 16.10 24.06 2.27
C ARG A 11 17.02 24.62 3.36
N THR A 12 16.49 24.89 4.55
CA THR A 12 17.24 25.56 5.63
C THR A 12 17.86 24.62 6.65
N GLY A 13 17.50 23.33 6.63
CA GLY A 13 18.01 22.34 7.58
C GLY A 13 17.30 22.36 8.94
N ASP A 14 16.08 22.91 9.04
CA ASP A 14 15.33 23.00 10.29
C ASP A 14 14.62 21.66 10.61
N ILE A 15 15.37 20.74 11.21
CA ILE A 15 14.94 19.37 11.48
C ILE A 15 13.82 19.31 12.53
N GLU A 16 13.85 20.20 13.55
CA GLU A 16 12.85 20.23 14.60
C GLU A 16 11.48 20.63 14.04
N LYS A 17 11.48 21.62 13.16
CA LYS A 17 10.26 22.05 12.48
C LYS A 17 9.77 21.00 11.49
N LEU A 18 10.66 20.32 10.78
CA LEU A 18 10.28 19.21 9.91
C LEU A 18 9.63 18.07 10.71
N ARG A 19 10.20 17.71 11.86
CA ARG A 19 9.62 16.72 12.77
C ARG A 19 8.22 17.14 13.22
N TYR A 20 8.06 18.37 13.66
CA TYR A 20 6.75 18.90 14.04
C TYR A 20 5.71 18.80 12.91
N LEU A 21 6.11 19.16 11.68
CA LEU A 21 5.22 19.07 10.50
C LEU A 21 4.84 17.63 10.17
N ILE A 22 5.75 16.68 10.34
CA ILE A 22 5.50 15.26 10.07
C ILE A 22 4.70 14.61 11.20
N ASP A 23 5.14 14.76 12.46
CA ASP A 23 4.62 13.99 13.59
C ASP A 23 3.33 14.60 14.17
N VAL A 24 3.21 15.94 14.15
CA VAL A 24 2.07 16.67 14.74
C VAL A 24 1.06 17.11 13.68
N LYS A 25 1.53 17.65 12.54
CA LYS A 25 0.65 18.13 11.48
C LYS A 25 0.30 17.05 10.45
N ASP A 26 0.91 15.90 10.54
CA ASP A 26 0.73 14.76 9.64
C ASP A 26 0.81 15.12 8.14
N ILE A 27 1.74 16.00 7.81
CA ILE A 27 1.86 16.53 6.45
C ILE A 27 2.38 15.45 5.49
N GLU A 28 1.82 15.40 4.27
CA GLU A 28 2.32 14.50 3.23
C GLU A 28 3.74 14.91 2.78
N VAL A 29 4.68 13.95 2.80
CA VAL A 29 6.10 14.21 2.51
C VAL A 29 6.44 14.15 1.01
N ASN A 30 5.55 13.59 0.18
CA ASN A 30 5.75 13.45 -1.27
C ASN A 30 5.07 14.55 -2.10
N VAL A 31 4.70 15.66 -1.46
CA VAL A 31 4.14 16.83 -2.15
C VAL A 31 5.13 17.41 -3.15
N ARG A 32 4.61 18.05 -4.21
CA ARG A 32 5.42 18.69 -5.26
C ARG A 32 5.19 20.19 -5.28
N ASP A 33 6.24 20.90 -5.58
CA ASP A 33 6.17 22.35 -5.82
C ASP A 33 5.88 22.67 -7.32
N ASN A 34 5.87 23.95 -7.66
CA ASN A 34 5.63 24.41 -9.02
C ASN A 34 6.71 23.99 -10.03
N TRP A 35 7.87 23.49 -9.56
CA TRP A 35 8.98 22.98 -10.38
C TRP A 35 9.03 21.46 -10.39
N ASP A 36 7.93 20.81 -9.96
CA ASP A 36 7.83 19.35 -9.85
C ASP A 36 8.93 18.75 -8.96
N SER A 37 9.31 19.48 -7.89
CA SER A 37 10.34 19.07 -6.93
C SER A 37 9.72 18.62 -5.62
N THR A 38 10.32 17.60 -5.00
CA THR A 38 9.89 17.05 -3.72
C THR A 38 10.69 17.65 -2.55
N PRO A 39 10.18 17.61 -1.31
CA PRO A 39 10.93 18.00 -0.12
C PRO A 39 12.28 17.25 0.00
N LEU A 40 12.29 15.95 -0.31
CA LEU A 40 13.49 15.12 -0.32
C LEU A 40 14.55 15.64 -1.30
N TYR A 41 14.14 16.06 -2.50
CA TYR A 41 15.06 16.65 -3.46
C TYR A 41 15.78 17.88 -2.90
N TYR A 42 15.06 18.78 -2.23
CA TYR A 42 15.69 19.96 -1.62
C TYR A 42 16.61 19.63 -0.46
N ALA A 43 16.24 18.67 0.40
CA ALA A 43 17.13 18.20 1.47
C ALA A 43 18.42 17.60 0.90
N CYS A 44 18.34 16.83 -0.18
CA CYS A 44 19.52 16.30 -0.90
C CYS A 44 20.38 17.41 -1.52
N LEU A 45 19.74 18.36 -2.20
CA LEU A 45 20.42 19.47 -2.88
C LEU A 45 21.13 20.41 -1.90
N CYS A 46 20.53 20.64 -0.72
CA CYS A 46 21.08 21.52 0.31
C CYS A 46 22.07 20.80 1.27
N GLY A 47 22.21 19.49 1.17
CA GLY A 47 23.20 18.73 1.94
C GLY A 47 22.80 18.40 3.37
N HIS A 48 21.50 18.32 3.67
CA HIS A 48 20.98 18.06 5.02
C HIS A 48 20.72 16.56 5.25
N GLU A 49 21.74 15.83 5.65
CA GLU A 49 21.73 14.36 5.80
C GLU A 49 20.65 13.86 6.76
N ASP A 50 20.55 14.46 7.95
CA ASP A 50 19.57 14.09 8.98
C ASP A 50 18.11 14.26 8.47
N MET A 51 17.88 15.29 7.65
CA MET A 51 16.57 15.51 7.05
C MET A 51 16.27 14.51 5.94
N VAL A 52 17.28 14.15 5.13
CA VAL A 52 17.15 13.09 4.12
C VAL A 52 16.75 11.79 4.80
N GLU A 53 17.43 11.39 5.88
CA GLU A 53 17.06 10.19 6.63
C GLU A 53 15.65 10.28 7.24
N LEU A 54 15.28 11.42 7.84
CA LEU A 54 13.97 11.62 8.43
C LEU A 54 12.86 11.52 7.37
N LEU A 55 13.04 12.16 6.21
CA LEU A 55 12.08 12.10 5.11
C LEU A 55 11.94 10.68 4.55
N LEU A 56 13.06 9.99 4.33
CA LEU A 56 13.05 8.61 3.86
C LEU A 56 12.34 7.66 4.85
N LYS A 57 12.62 7.79 6.17
CA LYS A 57 11.93 7.03 7.22
C LYS A 57 10.42 7.29 7.26
N ASN A 58 9.97 8.43 6.76
CA ASN A 58 8.57 8.80 6.67
C ASN A 58 7.97 8.62 5.26
N GLY A 59 8.57 7.79 4.42
CA GLY A 59 8.00 7.36 3.15
C GLY A 59 8.26 8.28 1.96
N SER A 60 9.29 9.14 2.01
CA SER A 60 9.70 9.89 0.83
C SER A 60 10.23 8.97 -0.26
N ARG A 61 9.76 9.16 -1.49
CA ARG A 61 10.09 8.31 -2.65
C ARG A 61 11.45 8.67 -3.23
N CYS A 62 12.30 7.65 -3.39
CA CYS A 62 13.60 7.79 -4.05
C CYS A 62 14.02 6.51 -4.81
N GLU A 63 13.03 5.81 -5.39
CA GLU A 63 13.29 4.51 -6.06
C GLU A 63 14.31 4.67 -7.18
N ALA A 64 15.23 3.72 -7.31
CA ALA A 64 16.22 3.67 -8.37
C ALA A 64 15.53 3.65 -9.75
N HIS A 65 16.15 4.33 -10.72
CA HIS A 65 15.66 4.43 -12.09
C HIS A 65 14.31 5.14 -12.27
N THR A 66 13.77 5.77 -11.19
CA THR A 66 12.64 6.69 -11.30
C THR A 66 13.13 8.12 -11.50
N PHE A 67 12.25 8.99 -12.00
CA PHE A 67 12.56 10.42 -12.17
C PHE A 67 12.98 11.07 -10.84
N ASP A 68 12.26 10.80 -9.77
CA ASP A 68 12.55 11.37 -8.44
C ASP A 68 13.83 10.79 -7.82
N GLY A 69 14.04 9.49 -7.91
CA GLY A 69 15.22 8.83 -7.38
C GLY A 69 16.49 9.29 -8.06
N GLU A 70 16.51 9.33 -9.38
CA GLU A 70 17.63 9.82 -10.17
C GLU A 70 17.90 11.31 -9.88
N ARG A 71 16.85 12.12 -9.80
CA ARG A 71 16.96 13.55 -9.52
C ARG A 71 17.53 13.80 -8.12
N CYS A 72 17.11 13.07 -7.10
CA CYS A 72 17.68 13.12 -5.76
C CYS A 72 19.15 12.67 -5.75
N LEU A 73 19.47 11.57 -6.43
CA LEU A 73 20.82 11.02 -6.48
C LEU A 73 21.81 11.97 -7.17
N TYR A 74 21.41 12.55 -8.32
CA TYR A 74 22.26 13.50 -9.04
C TYR A 74 22.32 14.87 -8.38
N GLY A 75 21.24 15.31 -7.72
CA GLY A 75 21.16 16.56 -6.99
C GLY A 75 21.84 16.53 -5.62
N ALA A 76 22.16 15.35 -5.09
CA ALA A 76 22.75 15.21 -3.76
C ALA A 76 24.10 15.92 -3.64
N LEU A 77 24.21 16.81 -2.65
CA LEU A 77 25.38 17.64 -2.43
C LEU A 77 26.58 16.82 -1.95
N THR A 78 26.36 15.82 -1.09
CA THR A 78 27.43 15.01 -0.47
C THR A 78 27.39 13.56 -0.92
N ASP A 79 28.54 12.87 -0.83
CA ASP A 79 28.63 11.44 -1.11
C ASP A 79 27.96 10.61 -0.01
N ASP A 80 27.82 11.14 1.20
CA ASP A 80 27.09 10.51 2.31
C ASP A 80 25.61 10.43 1.99
N ILE A 81 25.00 11.51 1.52
CA ILE A 81 23.62 11.50 1.04
C ILE A 81 23.43 10.49 -0.11
N ARG A 82 24.35 10.42 -1.07
CA ARG A 82 24.28 9.42 -2.16
C ARG A 82 24.36 8.01 -1.62
N ARG A 83 25.16 7.75 -0.57
CA ARG A 83 25.21 6.43 0.10
C ARG A 83 23.90 6.13 0.82
N ILE A 84 23.30 7.09 1.52
CA ILE A 84 22.01 6.96 2.17
C ILE A 84 20.93 6.60 1.13
N LEU A 85 20.80 7.36 0.05
CA LEU A 85 19.84 7.12 -1.02
C LEU A 85 20.00 5.73 -1.64
N ARG A 86 21.23 5.30 -1.96
CA ARG A 86 21.51 3.96 -2.51
C ARG A 86 21.18 2.85 -1.53
N ARG A 87 21.41 3.06 -0.24
CA ARG A 87 21.06 2.11 0.82
C ARG A 87 19.54 1.96 0.95
N TYR A 88 18.81 3.05 0.81
CA TYR A 88 17.35 3.04 0.80
C TYR A 88 16.76 2.41 -0.46
N ASN A 89 17.39 2.58 -1.61
CA ASN A 89 17.01 1.91 -2.85
C ASN A 89 17.18 0.39 -2.78
N ALA A 90 18.09 -0.11 -1.95
CA ALA A 90 18.29 -1.54 -1.69
C ALA A 90 17.25 -2.15 -0.72
N ILE A 91 16.31 -1.36 -0.25
CA ILE A 91 15.11 -1.65 0.55
C ILE A 91 15.30 -2.70 1.66
N ASN A 92 15.35 -2.18 2.85
CA ASN A 92 14.98 -2.92 4.04
C ASN A 92 13.71 -2.28 4.62
N SER A 93 12.66 -3.08 4.77
CA SER A 93 11.37 -2.73 5.37
C SER A 93 11.48 -2.11 6.77
N ASP A 94 12.57 -2.36 7.46
CA ASP A 94 12.80 -1.99 8.87
C ASP A 94 12.95 -0.48 9.12
N PHE A 95 12.98 0.35 8.06
CA PHE A 95 13.26 1.77 8.19
C PHE A 95 12.11 2.72 7.89
N MET A 96 11.01 2.24 7.30
CA MET A 96 9.91 3.11 6.90
C MET A 96 8.84 3.20 7.99
N ARG A 97 8.69 4.37 8.60
CA ARG A 97 7.58 4.67 9.52
C ARG A 97 6.26 4.94 8.80
N ARG A 98 6.31 5.33 7.53
CA ARG A 98 5.16 5.57 6.67
C ARG A 98 5.39 4.84 5.36
N GLU A 99 4.63 3.79 5.15
CA GLU A 99 4.62 3.07 3.90
C GLU A 99 3.41 3.51 3.08
N SER A 100 3.62 3.86 1.83
CA SER A 100 2.51 4.03 0.91
C SER A 100 1.94 2.65 0.53
N TYR A 101 0.66 2.60 0.25
CA TYR A 101 -0.01 1.38 -0.20
C TYR A 101 0.64 0.77 -1.45
N ASP A 102 1.05 1.62 -2.41
CA ASP A 102 1.77 1.18 -3.61
C ASP A 102 3.11 0.52 -3.28
N GLU A 103 3.82 1.04 -2.29
CA GLU A 103 5.13 0.52 -1.89
C GLU A 103 5.02 -0.84 -1.20
N PHE A 104 4.02 -1.01 -0.35
CA PHE A 104 3.68 -2.29 0.24
C PHE A 104 3.46 -3.36 -0.83
N LEU A 105 2.61 -3.08 -1.84
CA LEU A 105 2.30 -4.01 -2.92
C LEU A 105 3.54 -4.31 -3.79
N ARG A 106 4.36 -3.31 -4.08
CA ARG A 106 5.62 -3.49 -4.79
C ARG A 106 6.56 -4.43 -4.04
N ARG A 107 6.71 -4.25 -2.73
CA ARG A 107 7.55 -5.11 -1.88
C ARG A 107 6.99 -6.53 -1.79
N SER A 108 5.68 -6.68 -1.69
CA SER A 108 5.03 -7.99 -1.70
C SER A 108 5.41 -8.81 -2.92
N PHE A 109 5.46 -8.17 -4.09
CA PHE A 109 5.92 -8.83 -5.31
C PHE A 109 7.43 -9.13 -5.30
N GLU A 110 8.26 -8.15 -4.90
CA GLU A 110 9.72 -8.31 -4.95
C GLU A 110 10.26 -9.33 -3.94
N GLN A 111 9.68 -9.38 -2.75
CA GLN A 111 10.07 -10.33 -1.72
C GLN A 111 9.46 -11.73 -1.92
N GLY A 112 8.27 -11.80 -2.53
CA GLY A 112 7.57 -13.05 -2.82
C GLY A 112 7.26 -13.91 -1.59
N MET A 113 7.14 -13.29 -0.40
CA MET A 113 6.82 -13.99 0.84
C MET A 113 5.39 -14.55 0.76
N PHE A 114 5.23 -15.80 1.17
CA PHE A 114 3.96 -16.54 1.10
C PHE A 114 3.38 -16.64 -0.32
N ALA A 115 4.25 -16.60 -1.36
CA ALA A 115 3.83 -16.84 -2.72
C ALA A 115 3.26 -18.26 -2.85
N ASP A 116 2.11 -18.36 -3.50
CA ASP A 116 1.36 -19.61 -3.71
C ASP A 116 1.36 -20.07 -5.18
N ILE A 117 2.02 -19.28 -6.05
CA ILE A 117 2.22 -19.61 -7.47
C ILE A 117 3.59 -19.13 -7.94
N TYR A 118 4.24 -19.94 -8.79
CA TYR A 118 5.58 -19.69 -9.32
C TYR A 118 5.58 -19.83 -10.84
N PHE A 119 6.06 -18.81 -11.53
CA PHE A 119 6.25 -18.84 -12.98
C PHE A 119 7.73 -19.06 -13.29
N VAL A 120 8.02 -20.11 -14.07
CA VAL A 120 9.39 -20.39 -14.54
C VAL A 120 9.50 -19.95 -16.00
N VAL A 121 10.21 -18.85 -16.20
CA VAL A 121 10.44 -18.25 -17.54
C VAL A 121 11.92 -18.38 -17.88
N HIS A 122 12.24 -19.24 -18.83
CA HIS A 122 13.60 -19.71 -19.08
C HIS A 122 14.19 -20.33 -17.78
N ASP A 123 15.24 -19.74 -17.22
CA ASP A 123 15.90 -20.24 -16.01
C ASP A 123 15.55 -19.42 -14.76
N GLU A 124 14.60 -18.45 -14.87
CA GLU A 124 14.20 -17.58 -13.78
C GLU A 124 12.84 -17.99 -13.20
N THR A 125 12.80 -18.17 -11.88
CA THR A 125 11.58 -18.44 -11.13
C THR A 125 11.05 -17.15 -10.54
N ILE A 126 9.81 -16.80 -10.88
CA ILE A 126 9.14 -15.56 -10.45
C ILE A 126 7.98 -15.93 -9.53
N PRO A 127 8.06 -15.61 -8.23
CA PRO A 127 6.96 -15.82 -7.28
C PRO A 127 5.83 -14.84 -7.51
N ALA A 128 4.58 -15.27 -7.26
CA ALA A 128 3.42 -14.42 -7.29
C ALA A 128 2.32 -14.94 -6.34
N HIS A 129 1.22 -14.17 -6.21
CA HIS A 129 0.09 -14.49 -5.34
C HIS A 129 -1.18 -14.62 -6.16
N ARG A 130 -1.85 -15.77 -6.09
CA ARG A 130 -3.08 -16.08 -6.84
C ARG A 130 -4.15 -15.04 -6.62
N ALA A 131 -4.41 -14.67 -5.37
CA ALA A 131 -5.43 -13.69 -5.02
C ALA A 131 -5.23 -12.35 -5.76
N ILE A 132 -3.99 -11.83 -5.80
CA ILE A 132 -3.67 -10.57 -6.48
C ILE A 132 -3.82 -10.70 -7.99
N LEU A 133 -3.36 -11.80 -8.57
CA LEU A 133 -3.47 -12.04 -10.03
C LEU A 133 -4.93 -12.20 -10.45
N ALA A 134 -5.71 -12.99 -9.72
CA ALA A 134 -7.13 -13.24 -10.00
C ALA A 134 -7.97 -11.96 -9.95
N THR A 135 -7.72 -11.11 -8.98
CA THR A 135 -8.48 -9.85 -8.81
C THR A 135 -8.33 -8.91 -10.00
N ARG A 136 -7.20 -8.98 -10.71
CA ARG A 136 -6.86 -8.02 -11.76
C ARG A 136 -6.94 -8.56 -13.18
N SER A 137 -7.23 -9.85 -13.37
CA SER A 137 -7.43 -10.46 -14.66
C SER A 137 -8.48 -11.56 -14.58
N ALA A 138 -9.58 -11.37 -15.29
CA ALA A 138 -10.64 -12.34 -15.43
C ALA A 138 -10.12 -13.70 -15.96
N TYR A 139 -9.26 -13.65 -16.98
CA TYR A 139 -8.60 -14.83 -17.52
C TYR A 139 -7.79 -15.59 -16.46
N LEU A 140 -6.99 -14.87 -15.64
CA LEU A 140 -6.22 -15.52 -14.59
C LEU A 140 -7.13 -16.05 -13.47
N ALA A 141 -8.20 -15.35 -13.12
CA ALA A 141 -9.18 -15.83 -12.15
C ALA A 141 -9.77 -17.19 -12.60
N GLU A 142 -10.29 -17.27 -13.83
CA GLU A 142 -10.83 -18.51 -14.39
C GLU A 142 -9.79 -19.63 -14.43
N MET A 143 -8.59 -19.32 -14.91
CA MET A 143 -7.53 -20.32 -15.03
C MET A 143 -7.06 -20.84 -13.67
N LEU A 144 -6.92 -19.98 -12.68
CA LEU A 144 -6.48 -20.34 -11.34
C LEU A 144 -7.53 -21.14 -10.57
N GLN A 145 -8.81 -20.91 -10.83
CA GLN A 145 -9.91 -21.69 -10.25
C GLN A 145 -10.11 -23.04 -10.94
N THR A 146 -9.79 -23.15 -12.22
CA THR A 146 -10.07 -24.35 -13.01
C THR A 146 -8.81 -25.16 -13.31
N LYS A 147 -8.13 -24.84 -14.40
CA LYS A 147 -7.01 -25.64 -14.95
C LYS A 147 -5.74 -25.57 -14.09
N TRP A 148 -5.59 -24.52 -13.31
CA TRP A 148 -4.40 -24.27 -12.51
C TRP A 148 -4.66 -24.32 -10.99
N SER A 149 -5.82 -24.79 -10.56
CA SER A 149 -6.21 -24.84 -9.15
C SER A 149 -5.19 -25.57 -8.26
N GLU A 150 -4.69 -26.73 -8.72
CA GLU A 150 -3.74 -27.54 -7.96
C GLU A 150 -2.26 -27.29 -8.31
N LYS A 151 -1.97 -26.46 -9.31
CA LYS A 151 -0.61 -26.27 -9.80
C LYS A 151 0.07 -25.09 -9.12
N MET A 152 1.20 -25.32 -8.51
CA MET A 152 2.02 -24.26 -7.93
C MET A 152 3.07 -23.71 -8.89
N VAL A 153 3.51 -24.49 -9.89
CA VAL A 153 4.59 -24.09 -10.80
C VAL A 153 4.11 -24.12 -12.26
N PHE A 154 4.36 -23.02 -12.97
CA PHE A 154 3.97 -22.84 -14.35
C PHE A 154 5.16 -22.53 -15.24
N PHE A 155 5.14 -23.11 -16.46
CA PHE A 155 6.10 -22.88 -17.53
C PHE A 155 5.37 -22.19 -18.68
N PRO A 156 5.33 -20.85 -18.75
CA PRO A 156 4.74 -20.14 -19.86
C PRO A 156 5.49 -20.47 -21.16
N ARG A 157 4.79 -20.37 -22.29
CA ARG A 157 5.44 -20.44 -23.60
C ARG A 157 6.20 -19.14 -23.87
N THR A 158 7.52 -19.20 -23.93
CA THR A 158 8.42 -18.04 -23.85
C THR A 158 9.00 -17.57 -25.19
N ALA A 159 8.35 -17.91 -26.32
CA ALA A 159 8.88 -17.51 -27.63
C ALA A 159 8.83 -15.98 -27.86
N GLU A 160 7.89 -15.28 -27.22
CA GLU A 160 7.55 -13.88 -27.53
C GLU A 160 8.02 -12.88 -26.48
N PHE A 161 8.58 -13.33 -25.36
CA PHE A 161 9.01 -12.48 -24.26
C PHE A 161 10.15 -13.07 -23.44
N ASN A 162 10.89 -12.22 -22.75
CA ASN A 162 11.96 -12.61 -21.84
C ASN A 162 11.51 -12.54 -20.35
N PRO A 163 12.31 -13.10 -19.41
CA PRO A 163 11.99 -13.08 -17.96
C PRO A 163 11.74 -11.68 -17.39
N GLY A 164 12.54 -10.70 -17.81
CA GLY A 164 12.42 -9.31 -17.34
C GLY A 164 11.08 -8.67 -17.76
N GLN A 165 10.66 -8.89 -19.00
CA GLN A 165 9.38 -8.40 -19.52
C GLN A 165 8.20 -9.06 -18.79
N PHE A 166 8.29 -10.38 -18.54
CA PHE A 166 7.26 -11.11 -17.81
C PHE A 166 7.19 -10.66 -16.36
N ARG A 167 8.34 -10.50 -15.66
CA ARG A 167 8.43 -9.97 -14.32
C ARG A 167 7.82 -8.57 -14.22
N ASN A 168 8.13 -7.69 -15.17
CA ASN A 168 7.59 -6.33 -15.19
C ASN A 168 6.06 -6.34 -15.44
N MET A 169 5.54 -7.25 -16.26
CA MET A 169 4.11 -7.45 -16.44
C MET A 169 3.45 -7.99 -15.16
N LEU A 170 4.05 -8.94 -14.44
CA LEU A 170 3.54 -9.38 -13.14
C LEU A 170 3.56 -8.25 -12.11
N LYS A 171 4.63 -7.44 -12.06
CA LYS A 171 4.70 -6.25 -11.19
C LYS A 171 3.54 -5.28 -11.43
N TYR A 172 3.08 -5.14 -12.68
CA TYR A 172 1.89 -4.33 -13.00
C TYR A 172 0.63 -4.80 -12.27
N PHE A 173 0.44 -6.11 -12.04
CA PHE A 173 -0.70 -6.61 -11.26
C PHE A 173 -0.69 -6.09 -9.82
N TYR A 174 0.47 -5.84 -9.24
CA TYR A 174 0.61 -5.34 -7.87
C TYR A 174 0.53 -3.83 -7.80
N THR A 175 1.20 -3.13 -8.69
CA THR A 175 1.40 -1.67 -8.60
C THR A 175 0.49 -0.86 -9.50
N GLY A 176 -0.13 -1.49 -10.51
CA GLY A 176 -0.82 -0.78 -11.58
C GLY A 176 0.11 0.01 -12.51
N LYS A 177 1.41 0.10 -12.19
CA LYS A 177 2.41 0.86 -12.94
C LYS A 177 3.16 -0.04 -13.89
N LEU A 178 3.36 0.42 -15.13
CA LEU A 178 4.10 -0.31 -16.14
C LEU A 178 4.96 0.64 -16.95
N ASP A 179 6.27 0.38 -16.96
CA ASP A 179 7.23 1.05 -17.82
C ASP A 179 7.59 0.12 -18.97
N VAL A 180 7.27 0.57 -20.18
CA VAL A 180 7.47 -0.19 -21.42
C VAL A 180 8.56 0.47 -22.25
N PRO A 181 9.73 -0.16 -22.43
CA PRO A 181 10.74 0.31 -23.38
C PRO A 181 10.14 0.39 -24.79
N PHE A 182 10.40 1.52 -25.49
CA PHE A 182 9.80 1.76 -26.80
C PHE A 182 10.18 0.67 -27.86
N GLU A 183 11.32 0.04 -27.70
CA GLU A 183 11.79 -1.02 -28.62
C GLU A 183 11.16 -2.39 -28.30
N GLU A 184 10.57 -2.55 -27.11
CA GLU A 184 10.05 -3.83 -26.59
C GLU A 184 8.51 -3.87 -26.48
N TYR A 185 7.80 -2.85 -26.95
CA TYR A 185 6.35 -2.72 -26.74
C TYR A 185 5.53 -3.92 -27.28
N GLU A 186 6.02 -4.62 -28.29
CA GLU A 186 5.32 -5.77 -28.89
C GLU A 186 5.18 -6.93 -27.91
N ALA A 187 6.22 -7.23 -27.14
CA ALA A 187 6.18 -8.27 -26.11
C ALA A 187 5.17 -7.92 -24.99
N TYR A 188 5.13 -6.65 -24.56
CA TYR A 188 4.14 -6.21 -23.57
C TYR A 188 2.71 -6.22 -24.10
N LEU A 189 2.49 -5.87 -25.37
CA LEU A 189 1.18 -6.02 -26.01
C LEU A 189 0.76 -7.49 -26.09
N TYR A 190 1.69 -8.39 -26.45
CA TYR A 190 1.43 -9.82 -26.46
C TYR A 190 1.00 -10.32 -25.08
N LEU A 191 1.77 -9.99 -24.01
CA LEU A 191 1.44 -10.38 -22.64
C LEU A 191 0.10 -9.81 -22.18
N ALA A 192 -0.16 -8.52 -22.46
CA ALA A 192 -1.43 -7.89 -22.11
C ALA A 192 -2.63 -8.56 -22.80
N LEU A 193 -2.48 -8.99 -24.05
CA LEU A 193 -3.51 -9.76 -24.77
C LEU A 193 -3.68 -11.17 -24.20
N GLN A 194 -2.60 -11.85 -23.83
CA GLN A 194 -2.65 -13.19 -23.23
C GLN A 194 -3.35 -13.20 -21.86
N PHE A 195 -3.19 -12.14 -21.09
CA PHE A 195 -3.87 -11.96 -19.80
C PHE A 195 -5.23 -11.27 -19.91
N GLU A 196 -5.73 -11.04 -21.13
CA GLU A 196 -6.99 -10.35 -21.44
C GLU A 196 -7.10 -8.95 -20.78
N LEU A 197 -5.98 -8.25 -20.65
CA LEU A 197 -5.90 -6.90 -20.12
C LEU A 197 -6.25 -5.85 -21.20
N TRP A 198 -7.50 -5.82 -21.63
CA TRP A 198 -7.96 -5.01 -22.77
C TRP A 198 -7.72 -3.50 -22.55
N GLN A 199 -7.91 -3.02 -21.35
CA GLN A 199 -7.67 -1.61 -21.01
C GLN A 199 -6.18 -1.28 -21.11
N LEU A 200 -5.30 -2.10 -20.53
CA LEU A 200 -3.85 -1.95 -20.65
C LEU A 200 -3.40 -1.96 -22.10
N THR A 201 -3.93 -2.89 -22.90
CA THR A 201 -3.65 -2.97 -24.35
C THR A 201 -4.01 -1.67 -25.08
N LYS A 202 -5.18 -1.09 -24.77
CA LYS A 202 -5.62 0.19 -25.32
C LYS A 202 -4.72 1.34 -24.91
N LEU A 203 -4.29 1.36 -23.64
CA LEU A 203 -3.39 2.37 -23.09
C LEU A 203 -2.00 2.32 -23.75
N ILE A 204 -1.39 1.14 -23.82
CA ILE A 204 -0.10 0.96 -24.50
C ILE A 204 -0.18 1.49 -25.92
N LYS A 205 -1.21 1.10 -26.71
CA LYS A 205 -1.41 1.56 -28.08
C LYS A 205 -1.57 3.08 -28.17
N SER A 206 -2.40 3.67 -27.32
CA SER A 206 -2.64 5.13 -27.30
C SER A 206 -1.37 5.91 -26.97
N ARG A 207 -0.62 5.46 -25.95
CA ARG A 207 0.66 6.10 -25.56
C ARG A 207 1.72 5.95 -26.64
N LEU A 208 1.78 4.78 -27.29
CA LEU A 208 2.67 4.51 -28.42
C LEU A 208 2.42 5.46 -29.60
N GLU A 209 1.15 5.67 -29.99
CA GLU A 209 0.79 6.62 -31.04
C GLU A 209 1.17 8.06 -30.69
N LYS A 210 0.89 8.48 -29.45
CA LYS A 210 1.31 9.80 -28.97
C LYS A 210 2.82 9.97 -29.05
N ALA A 211 3.59 8.96 -28.62
CA ALA A 211 5.05 8.99 -28.66
C ALA A 211 5.58 9.04 -30.12
N LYS A 212 5.00 8.28 -31.04
CA LYS A 212 5.33 8.33 -32.47
C LYS A 212 5.05 9.69 -33.09
N THR A 213 3.87 10.27 -32.78
CA THR A 213 3.46 11.60 -33.29
C THR A 213 4.39 12.70 -32.74
N TYR A 214 4.75 12.62 -31.46
CA TYR A 214 5.68 13.56 -30.84
C TYR A 214 7.09 13.46 -31.45
N GLY A 215 7.60 12.26 -31.66
CA GLY A 215 8.89 12.02 -32.31
C GLY A 215 8.94 12.50 -33.75
N ALA A 216 7.83 12.39 -34.48
CA ALA A 216 7.72 12.89 -35.86
C ALA A 216 7.65 14.43 -35.94
N SER A 217 7.11 15.11 -34.92
CA SER A 217 6.93 16.56 -34.89
C SER A 217 8.20 17.34 -34.56
N LYS A 218 9.18 16.72 -33.88
CA LYS A 218 10.45 17.34 -33.48
C LYS A 218 11.62 16.72 -34.23
N ARG A 219 12.07 17.38 -35.28
CA ARG A 219 13.32 17.04 -35.99
C ARG A 219 14.51 17.38 -35.10
N GLY A 220 15.05 16.39 -34.39
CA GLY A 220 16.32 16.46 -33.68
C GLY A 220 16.23 16.13 -32.18
N PHE A 221 16.93 15.07 -31.79
CA PHE A 221 17.47 14.76 -30.46
C PHE A 221 16.57 14.33 -29.27
N VAL A 222 15.26 14.23 -29.38
CA VAL A 222 14.48 13.61 -28.30
C VAL A 222 14.01 12.24 -28.74
N ARG A 223 14.71 11.18 -28.32
CA ARG A 223 14.20 9.81 -28.40
C ARG A 223 13.30 9.56 -27.18
N VAL A 224 12.04 9.32 -27.41
CA VAL A 224 11.18 8.70 -26.38
C VAL A 224 11.68 7.27 -26.23
N SER A 225 12.34 6.96 -25.15
CA SER A 225 12.90 5.62 -24.89
C SER A 225 11.94 4.72 -24.09
N MET A 226 10.96 5.31 -23.41
CA MET A 226 10.07 4.58 -22.51
C MET A 226 8.65 5.14 -22.54
N ILE A 227 7.67 4.26 -22.45
CA ILE A 227 6.26 4.56 -22.29
C ILE A 227 5.89 4.20 -20.87
N SER A 228 5.56 5.19 -20.03
CA SER A 228 5.10 4.95 -18.67
C SER A 228 3.57 4.97 -18.59
N ILE A 229 3.01 3.97 -17.94
CA ILE A 229 1.61 3.84 -17.62
C ILE A 229 1.49 3.90 -16.11
N ASP A 230 0.75 4.89 -15.60
CA ASP A 230 0.47 5.08 -14.18
C ASP A 230 -1.05 5.24 -14.01
N PRO A 231 -1.71 4.39 -13.21
CA PRO A 231 -3.15 4.45 -12.99
C PRO A 231 -3.60 5.75 -12.36
N ALA A 232 -2.78 6.36 -11.51
CA ALA A 232 -3.09 7.64 -10.87
C ALA A 232 -3.31 8.78 -11.90
N MET A 233 -2.65 8.70 -13.06
CA MET A 233 -2.86 9.66 -14.16
C MET A 233 -4.18 9.45 -14.92
N GLU A 234 -4.87 8.33 -14.68
CA GLU A 234 -6.08 7.92 -15.40
C GLU A 234 -7.31 7.84 -14.52
N GLY A 235 -7.22 8.34 -13.27
CA GLY A 235 -8.33 8.37 -12.33
C GLY A 235 -8.73 7.00 -11.79
N LYS A 236 -7.86 5.98 -11.92
CA LYS A 236 -8.09 4.64 -11.38
C LYS A 236 -7.38 4.49 -10.05
N ASN A 237 -8.12 3.98 -9.08
CA ASN A 237 -7.59 3.68 -7.75
C ASN A 237 -7.29 2.18 -7.65
N LEU A 238 -6.03 1.83 -7.37
CA LEU A 238 -5.61 0.45 -7.16
C LEU A 238 -6.36 -0.21 -5.99
N LYS A 239 -6.76 0.58 -5.00
CA LYS A 239 -7.55 0.13 -3.84
C LYS A 239 -8.91 -0.45 -4.23
N GLU A 240 -9.56 0.12 -5.26
CA GLU A 240 -10.85 -0.37 -5.75
C GLU A 240 -10.76 -1.82 -6.26
N ASP A 241 -9.65 -2.18 -6.92
CA ASP A 241 -9.45 -3.54 -7.41
C ASP A 241 -9.38 -4.55 -6.25
N PHE A 242 -8.83 -4.17 -5.09
CA PHE A 242 -8.70 -5.07 -3.93
C PHE A 242 -9.90 -5.02 -2.97
N THR A 243 -10.87 -4.14 -3.19
CA THR A 243 -12.11 -4.11 -2.38
C THR A 243 -12.85 -5.45 -2.47
N LYS A 244 -12.84 -6.12 -3.63
CA LYS A 244 -13.44 -7.46 -3.79
C LYS A 244 -12.81 -8.51 -2.86
N LEU A 245 -11.50 -8.48 -2.70
CA LEU A 245 -10.82 -9.38 -1.75
C LEU A 245 -11.16 -9.04 -0.29
N ALA A 246 -11.30 -7.75 0.02
CA ALA A 246 -11.74 -7.31 1.35
C ALA A 246 -13.17 -7.76 1.63
N GLU A 247 -14.09 -7.70 0.64
CA GLU A 247 -15.47 -8.19 0.76
C GLU A 247 -15.52 -9.67 1.12
N VAL A 248 -14.71 -10.48 0.45
CA VAL A 248 -14.64 -11.92 0.74
C VAL A 248 -14.01 -12.20 2.10
N ALA A 249 -13.00 -11.43 2.48
CA ALA A 249 -12.30 -11.59 3.75
C ALA A 249 -13.18 -11.25 4.96
N LEU A 250 -14.13 -10.31 4.82
CA LEU A 250 -15.02 -9.87 5.89
C LEU A 250 -16.28 -10.76 5.99
N PRO A 251 -16.67 -11.21 7.19
CA PRO A 251 -18.00 -11.81 7.41
C PRO A 251 -19.12 -10.82 7.06
N GLU A 252 -20.25 -11.34 6.52
CA GLU A 252 -21.37 -10.51 6.04
C GLU A 252 -21.81 -9.36 6.95
N PRO A 253 -21.93 -9.51 8.28
CA PRO A 253 -22.38 -8.42 9.15
C PRO A 253 -21.46 -7.19 9.14
N PHE A 254 -20.21 -7.35 8.72
CA PHE A 254 -19.19 -6.29 8.76
C PHE A 254 -18.87 -5.69 7.38
N ARG A 255 -19.31 -6.28 6.29
CA ARG A 255 -19.05 -5.80 4.92
C ARG A 255 -19.64 -4.41 4.69
N SER A 256 -20.93 -4.22 5.00
CA SER A 256 -21.62 -2.92 4.80
C SER A 256 -21.14 -1.82 5.74
N GLN A 257 -20.41 -2.15 6.82
CA GLN A 257 -19.90 -1.18 7.79
C GLN A 257 -18.50 -0.72 7.48
N GLN A 258 -17.72 -1.50 6.72
CA GLN A 258 -16.27 -1.27 6.54
C GLN A 258 -15.88 -0.95 5.10
N LEU A 259 -16.76 -1.18 4.15
CA LEU A 259 -16.46 -0.98 2.73
C LEU A 259 -17.21 0.23 2.19
N PRO A 260 -16.59 1.07 1.34
CA PRO A 260 -17.25 2.21 0.73
C PRO A 260 -18.51 1.81 -0.04
N GLU A 261 -19.60 2.58 0.07
CA GLU A 261 -20.86 2.31 -0.64
C GLU A 261 -20.67 2.20 -2.17
N GLU A 262 -19.69 2.91 -2.72
CA GLU A 262 -19.36 2.86 -4.15
C GLU A 262 -18.81 1.49 -4.59
N SER A 263 -18.30 0.66 -3.67
CA SER A 263 -17.81 -0.68 -4.00
C SER A 263 -18.94 -1.63 -4.43
N MET A 264 -20.15 -1.41 -3.92
CA MET A 264 -21.35 -2.17 -4.33
C MET A 264 -21.79 -1.86 -5.78
N PHE A 265 -21.36 -0.73 -6.37
CA PHE A 265 -21.67 -0.34 -7.75
C PHE A 265 -20.61 -0.80 -8.78
N ILE A 266 -19.41 -1.20 -8.34
CA ILE A 266 -18.31 -1.57 -9.25
C ILE A 266 -18.59 -2.87 -10.02
N SER A 267 -19.43 -3.75 -9.49
CA SER A 267 -19.92 -4.94 -10.23
C SER A 267 -20.66 -4.60 -11.54
N GLN A 268 -21.19 -3.38 -11.65
CA GLN A 268 -21.88 -2.90 -12.86
C GLN A 268 -20.91 -2.23 -13.87
N LEU A 269 -19.74 -1.77 -13.46
CA LEU A 269 -18.77 -1.05 -14.33
C LEU A 269 -17.74 -1.95 -15.01
N LEU A 270 -17.55 -3.18 -14.52
CA LEU A 270 -16.60 -4.15 -15.12
C LEU A 270 -17.22 -5.00 -16.22
N GLY A 271 -18.46 -4.67 -16.68
CA GLY A 271 -19.12 -5.26 -17.85
C GLY A 271 -19.16 -6.79 -17.83
N ASP A 272 -20.34 -7.36 -17.59
CA ASP A 272 -20.79 -8.73 -17.91
C ASP A 272 -19.88 -9.92 -17.52
N VAL A 273 -19.10 -9.80 -16.44
CA VAL A 273 -18.49 -10.95 -15.81
C VAL A 273 -19.19 -11.17 -14.48
N ASP A 274 -20.24 -11.97 -14.48
CA ASP A 274 -20.89 -12.51 -13.28
C ASP A 274 -19.89 -13.41 -12.52
N TYR A 275 -18.99 -12.79 -11.75
CA TYR A 275 -18.24 -13.50 -10.73
C TYR A 275 -19.07 -13.49 -9.46
N GLU A 276 -19.52 -14.64 -9.03
CA GLU A 276 -20.07 -14.79 -7.69
C GLU A 276 -18.94 -14.52 -6.68
N LEU A 277 -19.23 -13.75 -5.62
CA LEU A 277 -18.27 -13.40 -4.55
C LEU A 277 -17.63 -14.66 -3.91
N ASP A 278 -18.35 -15.77 -3.88
CA ASP A 278 -17.87 -17.05 -3.38
C ASP A 278 -16.65 -17.61 -4.13
N ASP A 279 -16.44 -17.19 -5.37
CA ASP A 279 -15.31 -17.66 -6.18
C ASP A 279 -13.95 -17.20 -5.64
N PHE A 280 -13.86 -16.04 -4.99
CA PHE A 280 -12.60 -15.50 -4.44
C PHE A 280 -12.22 -16.09 -3.08
N SER A 281 -13.15 -16.70 -2.34
CA SER A 281 -12.85 -17.39 -1.08
C SER A 281 -11.88 -18.56 -1.29
N SER A 282 -11.88 -19.15 -2.48
CA SER A 282 -10.96 -20.22 -2.88
C SER A 282 -9.49 -19.80 -2.92
N PHE A 283 -9.19 -18.50 -2.92
CA PHE A 283 -7.82 -17.97 -2.91
C PHE A 283 -7.33 -17.57 -1.52
N SER A 284 -8.16 -17.75 -0.48
CA SER A 284 -7.74 -17.49 0.91
C SER A 284 -6.74 -18.54 1.36
N ASP A 285 -5.68 -18.10 2.03
CA ASP A 285 -4.59 -18.96 2.54
C ASP A 285 -4.48 -18.93 4.07
N VAL A 286 -5.37 -18.20 4.74
CA VAL A 286 -5.52 -18.15 6.20
C VAL A 286 -6.96 -17.86 6.59
N CYS A 287 -7.46 -18.54 7.63
CA CYS A 287 -8.74 -18.27 8.26
C CYS A 287 -8.51 -17.80 9.70
N PHE A 288 -8.96 -16.60 10.03
CA PHE A 288 -8.99 -16.12 11.41
C PHE A 288 -10.37 -16.37 12.03
N ASP A 289 -10.39 -17.07 13.15
CA ASP A 289 -11.59 -17.24 13.98
C ASP A 289 -11.55 -16.22 15.12
N VAL A 290 -12.46 -15.26 15.07
CA VAL A 290 -12.58 -14.21 16.07
C VAL A 290 -13.95 -14.34 16.72
N GLN A 291 -14.01 -14.95 17.91
CA GLN A 291 -15.25 -15.16 18.67
C GLN A 291 -16.36 -15.86 17.85
N GLY A 292 -15.98 -16.83 16.98
CA GLY A 292 -16.90 -17.58 16.15
C GLY A 292 -17.25 -16.95 14.81
N TYR A 293 -16.66 -15.80 14.47
CA TYR A 293 -16.72 -15.20 13.14
C TYR A 293 -15.47 -15.57 12.35
N GLU A 294 -15.65 -16.13 11.16
CA GLU A 294 -14.57 -16.57 10.28
C GLU A 294 -14.22 -15.50 9.26
N PHE A 295 -12.94 -15.10 9.24
CA PHE A 295 -12.36 -14.15 8.30
C PHE A 295 -11.42 -14.89 7.35
N TYR A 296 -11.82 -15.04 6.09
CA TYR A 296 -11.06 -15.74 5.06
C TYR A 296 -10.08 -14.79 4.37
N CYS A 297 -8.84 -14.79 4.80
CA CYS A 297 -7.85 -13.78 4.48
C CYS A 297 -6.70 -14.31 3.62
N ASN A 298 -5.86 -13.38 3.15
CA ASN A 298 -4.66 -13.67 2.39
C ASN A 298 -3.43 -13.15 3.16
N LYS A 299 -2.51 -14.03 3.51
CA LYS A 299 -1.29 -13.74 4.30
C LYS A 299 -0.48 -12.57 3.74
N VAL A 300 -0.45 -12.40 2.41
CA VAL A 300 0.29 -11.34 1.75
C VAL A 300 -0.08 -9.93 2.22
N PHE A 301 -1.36 -9.65 2.49
CA PHE A 301 -1.81 -8.34 2.99
C PHE A 301 -1.44 -8.11 4.45
N PHE A 302 -1.32 -9.17 5.23
CA PHE A 302 -0.99 -9.10 6.65
C PHE A 302 0.51 -9.01 6.89
N CYS A 303 1.30 -9.93 6.30
CA CYS A 303 2.72 -10.06 6.60
C CYS A 303 3.57 -8.87 6.11
N HIS A 304 3.13 -8.18 5.06
CA HIS A 304 3.87 -7.03 4.53
C HIS A 304 3.48 -5.70 5.17
N ARG A 305 2.39 -5.66 5.93
CA ARG A 305 1.90 -4.44 6.59
C ARG A 305 2.03 -4.47 8.10
N SER A 306 2.27 -5.66 8.68
CA SER A 306 2.35 -5.86 10.12
C SER A 306 3.46 -6.86 10.47
N ASP A 307 4.45 -6.41 11.22
CA ASP A 307 5.50 -7.29 11.73
C ASP A 307 4.96 -8.34 12.72
N TYR A 308 3.87 -8.03 13.41
CA TYR A 308 3.17 -8.98 14.28
C TYR A 308 2.65 -10.17 13.48
N PHE A 309 1.86 -9.93 12.42
CA PHE A 309 1.31 -11.02 11.61
C PHE A 309 2.39 -11.76 10.82
N LYS A 310 3.44 -11.06 10.38
CA LYS A 310 4.59 -11.69 9.76
C LYS A 310 5.22 -12.73 10.72
N ALA A 311 5.52 -12.31 11.95
CA ALA A 311 6.08 -13.20 12.95
C ALA A 311 5.12 -14.36 13.31
N LEU A 312 3.82 -14.08 13.39
CA LEU A 312 2.79 -15.08 13.65
C LEU A 312 2.78 -16.19 12.59
N PHE A 313 2.82 -15.82 11.31
CA PHE A 313 2.83 -16.79 10.21
C PHE A 313 4.16 -17.56 10.09
N GLU A 314 5.29 -16.91 10.30
CA GLU A 314 6.60 -17.56 10.32
C GLU A 314 6.69 -18.59 11.46
N PHE A 315 6.12 -18.26 12.63
CA PHE A 315 6.10 -19.17 13.77
C PHE A 315 5.17 -20.36 13.55
N SER A 316 3.97 -20.15 12.99
CA SER A 316 3.04 -21.24 12.70
C SER A 316 3.60 -22.22 11.68
N GLN A 317 4.32 -21.75 10.65
CA GLN A 317 4.99 -22.64 9.69
C GLN A 317 6.06 -23.52 10.32
N THR A 318 6.81 -23.00 11.31
CA THR A 318 7.83 -23.78 12.01
C THR A 318 7.24 -24.81 12.98
N ALA A 319 6.07 -24.56 13.52
CA ALA A 319 5.36 -25.46 14.42
C ALA A 319 4.68 -26.65 13.68
N ALA A 320 4.22 -26.42 12.47
CA ALA A 320 3.49 -27.39 11.65
C ALA A 320 4.33 -28.56 11.12
N THR A 321 5.68 -28.50 11.23
CA THR A 321 6.54 -29.64 10.85
C THR A 321 6.33 -30.90 11.70
N ASN A 322 5.48 -30.87 12.73
CA ASN A 322 5.31 -31.97 13.69
C ASN A 322 3.90 -32.55 13.84
N GLN A 323 2.84 -32.01 13.22
CA GLN A 323 1.48 -32.57 13.34
C GLN A 323 0.56 -32.21 12.15
N ASP A 324 -0.20 -33.20 11.71
CA ASP A 324 -1.34 -33.30 10.80
C ASP A 324 -1.79 -32.08 9.95
N LEU A 325 -1.75 -32.27 8.63
CA LEU A 325 -1.79 -31.33 7.52
C LEU A 325 -3.16 -30.66 7.21
N GLU A 326 -4.23 -30.90 7.98
CA GLU A 326 -5.59 -30.43 7.61
C GLU A 326 -6.08 -29.19 8.39
N ASP A 327 -5.42 -28.77 9.48
CA ASP A 327 -5.88 -27.66 10.34
C ASP A 327 -4.95 -26.42 10.33
N ASP A 328 -3.97 -26.41 9.45
CA ASP A 328 -2.80 -25.49 9.48
C ASP A 328 -3.11 -24.05 9.01
N CYS A 329 -4.33 -23.78 8.57
CA CYS A 329 -4.74 -22.47 8.05
C CYS A 329 -5.64 -21.68 9.02
N ARG A 330 -6.07 -22.25 10.16
CA ARG A 330 -6.98 -21.60 11.10
C ARG A 330 -6.24 -21.03 12.30
N ILE A 331 -6.41 -19.74 12.55
CA ILE A 331 -5.80 -19.01 13.68
C ILE A 331 -6.93 -18.40 14.51
N THR A 332 -7.02 -18.79 15.80
CA THR A 332 -8.00 -18.20 16.71
C THR A 332 -7.43 -16.94 17.37
N ILE A 333 -8.19 -15.85 17.30
CA ILE A 333 -7.86 -14.56 17.92
C ILE A 333 -8.83 -14.31 19.07
N HIS A 334 -8.28 -14.08 20.28
CA HIS A 334 -9.08 -13.93 21.51
C HIS A 334 -9.12 -12.49 22.03
N ASP A 335 -8.14 -11.66 21.66
CA ASP A 335 -7.85 -10.39 22.32
C ASP A 335 -8.62 -9.20 21.74
N VAL A 336 -9.39 -9.40 20.66
CA VAL A 336 -10.16 -8.34 19.99
C VAL A 336 -11.57 -8.79 19.67
N THR A 337 -12.49 -7.84 19.54
CA THR A 337 -13.84 -8.12 19.06
C THR A 337 -13.88 -8.29 17.55
N PRO A 338 -14.88 -9.02 16.99
CA PRO A 338 -15.03 -9.16 15.53
C PRO A 338 -15.17 -7.83 14.80
N ALA A 339 -15.82 -6.83 15.39
CA ALA A 339 -15.97 -5.50 14.82
C ALA A 339 -14.61 -4.78 14.70
N VAL A 340 -13.80 -4.80 15.76
CA VAL A 340 -12.45 -4.24 15.74
C VAL A 340 -11.55 -4.95 14.74
N PHE A 341 -11.63 -6.29 14.66
CA PHE A 341 -10.85 -7.05 13.69
C PHE A 341 -11.29 -6.77 12.25
N ALA A 342 -12.57 -6.50 12.00
CA ALA A 342 -13.06 -6.09 10.69
C ALA A 342 -12.45 -4.76 10.23
N VAL A 343 -12.29 -3.77 11.12
CA VAL A 343 -11.57 -2.51 10.84
C VAL A 343 -10.11 -2.80 10.44
N VAL A 344 -9.45 -3.69 11.17
CA VAL A 344 -8.05 -4.09 10.88
C VAL A 344 -7.95 -4.75 9.50
N VAL A 345 -8.84 -5.68 9.18
CA VAL A 345 -8.86 -6.39 7.88
C VAL A 345 -9.11 -5.39 6.75
N ALA A 346 -10.15 -4.57 6.84
CA ALA A 346 -10.44 -3.56 5.82
C ALA A 346 -9.22 -2.66 5.56
N TYR A 347 -8.61 -2.14 6.62
CA TYR A 347 -7.39 -1.33 6.50
C TYR A 347 -6.24 -2.08 5.80
N LEU A 348 -6.01 -3.35 6.14
CA LEU A 348 -4.92 -4.13 5.55
C LEU A 348 -5.11 -4.35 4.05
N TYR A 349 -6.34 -4.50 3.57
CA TYR A 349 -6.64 -4.75 2.16
C TYR A 349 -6.70 -3.48 1.32
N ILE A 350 -7.34 -2.42 1.80
CA ILE A 350 -7.62 -1.23 0.98
C ILE A 350 -6.97 0.07 1.49
N ASP A 351 -6.16 -0.01 2.57
CA ASP A 351 -5.51 1.13 3.22
C ASP A 351 -6.52 2.22 3.66
N ASP A 352 -7.75 1.79 3.86
CA ASP A 352 -8.87 2.60 4.31
C ASP A 352 -9.78 1.73 5.18
N ALA A 353 -10.40 2.32 6.17
CA ALA A 353 -11.37 1.64 7.02
C ALA A 353 -12.28 2.69 7.62
N GLU A 354 -13.56 2.36 7.74
CA GLU A 354 -14.47 3.19 8.49
C GLU A 354 -14.16 3.05 9.99
N ILE A 355 -13.60 4.12 10.55
CA ILE A 355 -13.31 4.17 11.98
C ILE A 355 -14.63 4.49 12.71
N PRO A 356 -14.96 3.78 13.81
CA PRO A 356 -16.13 4.09 14.61
C PRO A 356 -16.18 5.58 15.03
N CYS A 357 -17.38 6.08 15.30
CA CYS A 357 -17.58 7.47 15.76
C CYS A 357 -17.72 7.58 17.28
N ASP A 358 -17.67 6.46 18.00
CA ASP A 358 -17.72 6.42 19.47
C ASP A 358 -16.31 6.37 20.06
N PHE A 359 -16.10 7.09 21.18
CA PHE A 359 -14.79 7.21 21.81
C PHE A 359 -14.24 5.87 22.30
N ASP A 360 -15.09 5.05 22.95
CA ASP A 360 -14.69 3.77 23.50
C ASP A 360 -14.40 2.75 22.40
N GLU A 361 -15.18 2.77 21.32
CA GLU A 361 -14.93 1.93 20.16
C GLU A 361 -13.63 2.29 19.44
N ILE A 362 -13.31 3.61 19.27
CA ILE A 362 -12.02 4.03 18.72
C ILE A 362 -10.87 3.61 19.63
N TYR A 363 -11.06 3.69 20.96
CA TYR A 363 -10.05 3.25 21.92
C TYR A 363 -9.74 1.76 21.76
N ASP A 364 -10.76 0.92 21.60
CA ASP A 364 -10.58 -0.53 21.34
C ASP A 364 -9.82 -0.79 20.04
N VAL A 365 -10.10 -0.02 18.99
CA VAL A 365 -9.33 -0.10 17.73
C VAL A 365 -7.88 0.32 17.98
N ILE A 366 -7.60 1.38 18.75
CA ILE A 366 -6.23 1.80 19.05
C ILE A 366 -5.46 0.72 19.82
N CYS A 367 -6.10 0.04 20.75
CA CYS A 367 -5.49 -1.09 21.46
C CYS A 367 -5.07 -2.23 20.48
N ALA A 368 -5.94 -2.58 19.55
CA ALA A 368 -5.64 -3.57 18.53
C ALA A 368 -4.53 -3.11 17.57
N VAL A 369 -4.53 -1.84 17.19
CA VAL A 369 -3.54 -1.21 16.32
C VAL A 369 -2.13 -1.27 16.93
N GLU A 370 -2.00 -1.03 18.24
CA GLU A 370 -0.72 -1.17 18.96
C GLU A 370 -0.29 -2.62 19.04
N MET A 371 -1.21 -3.54 19.33
CA MET A 371 -0.94 -4.98 19.38
C MET A 371 -0.44 -5.51 18.04
N TYR A 372 -1.10 -5.10 16.96
CA TYR A 372 -0.78 -5.58 15.61
C TYR A 372 0.27 -4.73 14.89
N LEU A 373 0.85 -3.73 15.54
CA LEU A 373 1.91 -2.87 15.00
C LEU A 373 1.51 -2.19 13.68
N LEU A 374 0.35 -1.52 13.65
CA LEU A 374 -0.23 -0.87 12.47
C LEU A 374 -0.17 0.67 12.56
N PRO A 375 1.00 1.31 12.38
CA PRO A 375 1.14 2.75 12.57
C PRO A 375 0.31 3.60 11.60
N GLY A 376 -0.03 3.06 10.43
CA GLY A 376 -0.91 3.74 9.47
C GLY A 376 -2.34 3.82 9.99
N LEU A 377 -2.92 2.72 10.46
CA LEU A 377 -4.27 2.70 11.05
C LEU A 377 -4.34 3.56 12.32
N LYS A 378 -3.26 3.63 13.10
CA LYS A 378 -3.16 4.53 14.26
C LYS A 378 -3.38 6.01 13.88
N ARG A 379 -2.88 6.42 12.69
CA ARG A 379 -3.14 7.78 12.20
C ARG A 379 -4.60 8.02 11.83
N HIS A 380 -5.27 7.02 11.25
CA HIS A 380 -6.71 7.10 10.98
C HIS A 380 -7.50 7.24 12.28
N CYS A 381 -7.20 6.42 13.30
CA CYS A 381 -7.81 6.55 14.63
C CYS A 381 -7.52 7.90 15.28
N THR A 382 -6.30 8.43 15.12
CA THR A 382 -5.95 9.78 15.61
C THR A 382 -6.83 10.85 14.99
N ASN A 383 -7.07 10.78 13.67
CA ASN A 383 -7.93 11.74 12.99
C ASN A 383 -9.38 11.62 13.47
N ALA A 384 -9.91 10.39 13.56
CA ALA A 384 -11.26 10.15 14.06
C ALA A 384 -11.45 10.67 15.49
N MET A 385 -10.50 10.41 16.40
CA MET A 385 -10.56 10.98 17.76
C MET A 385 -10.55 12.50 17.78
N ILE A 386 -9.77 13.15 16.91
CA ILE A 386 -9.73 14.61 16.81
C ILE A 386 -11.09 15.17 16.36
N GLU A 387 -11.79 14.49 15.48
CA GLU A 387 -13.10 14.92 14.96
C GLU A 387 -14.22 14.84 16.00
N ILE A 388 -14.12 13.90 16.95
CA ILE A 388 -15.13 13.71 18.00
C ILE A 388 -14.78 14.39 19.33
N LEU A 389 -13.68 15.19 19.39
CA LEU A 389 -13.28 15.86 20.62
C LEU A 389 -14.36 16.82 21.10
N ASP A 390 -14.74 16.65 22.37
CA ASP A 390 -15.67 17.52 23.06
C ASP A 390 -15.22 17.79 24.51
N VAL A 391 -15.98 18.60 25.24
CA VAL A 391 -15.69 19.00 26.63
C VAL A 391 -15.73 17.80 27.57
N SER A 392 -16.50 16.75 27.26
CA SER A 392 -16.67 15.56 28.11
C SER A 392 -15.52 14.57 27.97
N ASN A 393 -14.95 14.41 26.75
CA ASN A 393 -13.98 13.38 26.44
C ASN A 393 -12.52 13.87 26.30
N VAL A 394 -12.28 15.20 26.18
CA VAL A 394 -10.94 15.73 25.87
C VAL A 394 -9.87 15.33 26.89
N LEU A 395 -10.21 15.21 28.18
CA LEU A 395 -9.23 14.82 29.20
C LEU A 395 -8.84 13.33 29.09
N GLU A 396 -9.78 12.51 28.73
CA GLU A 396 -9.53 11.11 28.47
C GLU A 396 -8.71 10.94 27.17
N ALA A 397 -9.01 11.71 26.14
CA ALA A 397 -8.22 11.81 24.93
C ALA A 397 -6.76 12.21 25.21
N VAL A 398 -6.50 13.12 26.15
CA VAL A 398 -5.14 13.44 26.62
C VAL A 398 -4.45 12.23 27.25
N ARG A 399 -5.17 11.44 28.05
CA ARG A 399 -4.60 10.21 28.64
C ARG A 399 -4.25 9.19 27.58
N VAL A 400 -5.18 8.95 26.64
CA VAL A 400 -4.99 8.06 25.50
C VAL A 400 -3.79 8.50 24.66
N SER A 401 -3.71 9.80 24.32
CA SER A 401 -2.61 10.32 23.51
C SER A 401 -1.23 10.12 24.13
N ARG A 402 -1.13 10.21 25.45
CA ARG A 402 0.12 9.96 26.19
C ARG A 402 0.43 8.48 26.33
N THR A 403 -0.58 7.65 26.59
CA THR A 403 -0.41 6.20 26.75
C THR A 403 0.10 5.57 25.45
N PHE A 404 -0.46 5.98 24.33
CA PHE A 404 -0.13 5.42 23.02
C PHE A 404 0.84 6.28 22.20
N ALA A 405 1.48 7.28 22.80
CA ALA A 405 2.42 8.18 22.14
C ALA A 405 1.85 8.77 20.82
N MET A 406 0.72 9.49 20.92
CA MET A 406 0.01 10.14 19.81
C MET A 406 0.19 11.67 19.89
N PRO A 407 1.32 12.23 19.46
CA PRO A 407 1.67 13.64 19.71
C PRO A 407 0.72 14.62 18.98
N ARG A 408 0.14 14.21 17.86
CA ARG A 408 -0.85 15.02 17.15
C ARG A 408 -2.14 15.15 17.94
N LEU A 409 -2.67 14.04 18.49
CA LEU A 409 -3.86 14.06 19.33
C LEU A 409 -3.60 14.90 20.58
N GLU A 410 -2.45 14.74 21.25
CA GLU A 410 -2.09 15.53 22.43
C GLU A 410 -2.06 17.05 22.12
N SER A 411 -1.49 17.43 20.97
CA SER A 411 -1.45 18.83 20.54
C SER A 411 -2.85 19.41 20.30
N GLU A 412 -3.73 18.66 19.64
CA GLU A 412 -5.10 19.10 19.39
C GLU A 412 -5.95 19.16 20.67
N CYS A 413 -5.80 18.19 21.57
CA CYS A 413 -6.43 18.23 22.88
C CYS A 413 -5.97 19.47 23.70
N CYS A 414 -4.67 19.77 23.71
CA CYS A 414 -4.17 20.96 24.39
C CYS A 414 -4.74 22.26 23.80
N ARG A 415 -4.87 22.32 22.47
CA ARG A 415 -5.49 23.45 21.78
C ARG A 415 -6.97 23.57 22.16
N PHE A 416 -7.71 22.47 22.13
CA PHE A 416 -9.13 22.43 22.52
C PHE A 416 -9.34 22.89 23.97
N ILE A 417 -8.54 22.38 24.92
CA ILE A 417 -8.60 22.78 26.34
C ILE A 417 -8.32 24.27 26.49
N ALA A 418 -7.35 24.83 25.75
CA ALA A 418 -7.03 26.25 25.80
C ALA A 418 -8.19 27.14 25.31
N GLU A 419 -8.92 26.68 24.29
CA GLU A 419 -10.05 27.38 23.67
C GLU A 419 -11.31 27.32 24.56
N TYR A 420 -11.59 26.16 25.19
CA TYR A 420 -12.79 25.87 25.96
C TYR A 420 -12.51 25.72 27.48
N MET A 421 -11.49 26.40 28.00
CA MET A 421 -10.99 26.19 29.37
C MET A 421 -12.06 26.35 30.47
N ASP A 422 -12.95 27.32 30.31
CA ASP A 422 -14.01 27.59 31.32
C ASP A 422 -15.06 26.46 31.33
N GLU A 423 -15.39 25.90 30.20
CA GLU A 423 -16.36 24.80 30.08
C GLU A 423 -15.78 23.48 30.56
N VAL A 424 -14.51 23.19 30.26
CA VAL A 424 -13.79 22.00 30.75
C VAL A 424 -13.66 22.03 32.28
N ARG A 425 -13.49 23.19 32.88
CA ARG A 425 -13.44 23.34 34.35
C ARG A 425 -14.76 23.04 35.09
N VAL A 426 -15.89 23.24 34.43
CA VAL A 426 -17.21 23.01 35.01
C VAL A 426 -17.55 21.52 35.08
N ASN A 427 -16.94 20.70 34.22
CA ASN A 427 -17.14 19.25 34.17
C ASN A 427 -16.19 18.46 35.10
N PHE A 428 -15.41 19.16 35.90
CA PHE A 428 -14.57 18.66 36.98
C PHE A 428 -15.21 18.97 38.36
#